data_b6baba8ef1005ae4a573524ecf5e8b2f
#
_entry.id   b6baba8ef1005ae4a573524ecf5e8b2f
#
_cell.length_a   1.000
_cell.length_b   1.000
_cell.length_c   1.000
_cell.angle_alpha   90.00
_cell.angle_beta   90.00
_cell.angle_gamma   90.00
#
_symmetry.space_group_name_H-M   'P 1'
#
loop_
_entity.id
_entity.type
_entity.pdbx_description
1 polymer ?
#
loop_
_entity_poly.entity_id
_entity_poly.type
_entity_poly.pdbx_seq_one_letter_code
_entity_poly.pdbx_strand_id
1 'polypeptide(L)'
;KLDELESLLLDVVDGIFQNQAELDAYPHLSQAGVGDLRFVDTNDDGLLNGDDRTNIGSPIPTFLYGINLGLDFKGFDFSVDFQGQTGNKIYNAKETVRPDLYNFEQHVFNRWKGEGSSEVEPRATAGGYNFQPSTRFIQDGSFFRLRNVTLGYTLPTGMSDRIKMTSARLYVRGTNVFTLTDFTGYSPEVASNSSIENGIDNSTYPVSSIYSVGLNLTF
;
A
#
# COMPACT_ATOMS: atom_id res chain seq x y z
N LYS A 1 -22.24 -15.44 1.59
CA LYS A 1 -21.50 -16.10 2.71
C LYS A 1 -20.00 -16.25 2.49
N LEU A 2 -19.50 -16.42 1.24
CA LEU A 2 -18.07 -16.34 0.94
C LEU A 2 -17.61 -14.88 0.82
N ASP A 3 -18.45 -14.01 0.29
CA ASP A 3 -18.18 -12.57 0.15
C ASP A 3 -18.04 -11.85 1.52
N GLU A 4 -18.67 -12.38 2.57
CA GLU A 4 -18.57 -11.83 3.93
C GLU A 4 -17.24 -12.16 4.62
N LEU A 5 -16.56 -13.24 4.22
CA LEU A 5 -15.25 -13.63 4.79
C LEU A 5 -14.08 -12.87 4.16
N GLU A 6 -14.29 -12.21 3.01
CA GLU A 6 -13.30 -11.44 2.28
C GLU A 6 -13.47 -9.93 2.45
N SER A 7 -14.43 -9.49 3.27
CA SER A 7 -14.70 -8.09 3.54
C SER A 7 -14.13 -7.64 4.89
N LEU A 8 -13.54 -6.45 4.89
CA LEU A 8 -13.07 -5.80 6.11
C LEU A 8 -14.28 -5.10 6.77
N LEU A 9 -14.80 -5.67 7.86
CA LEU A 9 -15.84 -5.04 8.67
C LEU A 9 -15.19 -4.16 9.75
N LEU A 10 -15.27 -2.86 9.59
CA LEU A 10 -14.61 -1.89 10.45
C LEU A 10 -15.53 -0.72 10.81
N ASP A 11 -15.18 -0.03 11.88
CA ASP A 11 -15.82 1.20 12.28
C ASP A 11 -15.47 2.33 11.29
N VAL A 12 -16.45 3.12 10.89
CA VAL A 12 -16.27 4.26 9.99
C VAL A 12 -15.90 5.50 10.78
N VAL A 13 -14.89 6.23 10.34
CA VAL A 13 -14.48 7.53 10.91
C VAL A 13 -14.88 8.63 9.95
N ASP A 14 -15.54 9.69 10.46
CA ASP A 14 -15.94 10.86 9.68
C ASP A 14 -15.30 12.16 10.16
N GLY A 15 -14.39 12.09 11.13
CA GLY A 15 -13.68 13.27 11.61
C GLY A 15 -13.13 13.13 13.03
N ILE A 16 -12.98 14.27 13.68
CA ILE A 16 -12.43 14.42 15.03
C ILE A 16 -13.33 15.34 15.82
N PHE A 17 -13.65 14.99 17.07
CA PHE A 17 -14.37 15.88 17.97
C PHE A 17 -13.56 17.14 18.23
N GLN A 18 -14.02 18.28 17.70
CA GLN A 18 -13.29 19.53 17.79
C GLN A 18 -13.43 20.21 19.15
N ASN A 19 -14.60 20.08 19.79
CA ASN A 19 -14.90 20.70 21.07
C ASN A 19 -15.89 19.84 21.90
N GLN A 20 -16.13 20.27 23.13
CA GLN A 20 -16.99 19.54 24.06
C GLN A 20 -18.45 19.52 23.59
N ALA A 21 -18.92 20.57 22.93
CA ALA A 21 -20.31 20.63 22.45
C ALA A 21 -20.58 19.60 21.34
N GLU A 22 -19.61 19.35 20.45
CA GLU A 22 -19.71 18.28 19.47
C GLU A 22 -19.72 16.91 20.14
N LEU A 23 -18.81 16.68 21.11
CA LEU A 23 -18.75 15.43 21.84
C LEU A 23 -20.06 15.13 22.57
N ASP A 24 -20.62 16.10 23.27
CA ASP A 24 -21.86 15.94 24.04
C ASP A 24 -23.09 15.72 23.14
N ALA A 25 -23.06 16.22 21.92
CA ALA A 25 -24.18 16.17 20.97
C ALA A 25 -24.19 14.90 20.09
N TYR A 26 -23.11 14.14 20.04
CA TYR A 26 -22.95 13.02 19.12
C TYR A 26 -22.78 11.69 19.87
N PRO A 27 -23.35 10.57 19.38
CA PRO A 27 -23.12 9.26 19.96
C PRO A 27 -21.62 8.95 20.04
N HIS A 28 -21.14 8.54 21.21
CA HIS A 28 -19.73 8.23 21.39
C HIS A 28 -19.50 7.19 22.48
N LEU A 29 -18.41 6.46 22.40
CA LEU A 29 -17.98 5.55 23.45
C LEU A 29 -17.48 6.35 24.66
N SER A 30 -17.67 5.82 25.87
CA SER A 30 -17.33 6.50 27.14
C SER A 30 -15.84 6.89 27.27
N GLN A 31 -14.96 6.30 26.48
CA GLN A 31 -13.51 6.62 26.46
C GLN A 31 -13.17 7.80 25.52
N ALA A 32 -14.13 8.21 24.67
CA ALA A 32 -13.91 9.32 23.73
C ALA A 32 -13.74 10.65 24.47
N GLY A 33 -12.94 11.51 23.90
CA GLY A 33 -12.72 12.88 24.39
C GLY A 33 -12.50 13.84 23.25
N VAL A 34 -12.44 15.14 23.57
CA VAL A 34 -12.14 16.18 22.58
C VAL A 34 -10.77 15.91 21.97
N GLY A 35 -10.70 15.97 20.63
CA GLY A 35 -9.51 15.63 19.83
C GLY A 35 -9.40 14.15 19.45
N ASP A 36 -10.32 13.29 19.88
CA ASP A 36 -10.39 11.90 19.46
C ASP A 36 -11.20 11.72 18.17
N LEU A 37 -11.03 10.57 17.54
CA LEU A 37 -11.78 10.18 16.34
C LEU A 37 -13.29 10.16 16.62
N ARG A 38 -14.07 10.61 15.66
CA ARG A 38 -15.52 10.49 15.66
C ARG A 38 -15.91 9.29 14.77
N PHE A 39 -16.45 8.24 15.41
CA PHE A 39 -16.98 7.07 14.74
C PHE A 39 -18.44 7.32 14.34
N VAL A 40 -18.84 6.79 13.21
CA VAL A 40 -20.20 6.94 12.65
C VAL A 40 -21.13 5.90 13.26
N ASP A 41 -22.26 6.36 13.79
CA ASP A 41 -23.42 5.51 14.09
C ASP A 41 -24.10 5.20 12.72
N THR A 42 -23.82 4.02 12.18
CA THR A 42 -24.22 3.66 10.81
C THR A 42 -25.66 3.20 10.72
N ASN A 43 -26.25 2.78 11.82
CA ASN A 43 -27.62 2.30 11.88
C ASN A 43 -28.60 3.33 12.50
N ASP A 44 -28.07 4.50 12.95
CA ASP A 44 -28.83 5.60 13.57
C ASP A 44 -29.62 5.18 14.84
N ASP A 45 -29.09 4.23 15.62
CA ASP A 45 -29.75 3.77 16.86
C ASP A 45 -29.34 4.59 18.11
N GLY A 46 -28.39 5.51 17.95
CA GLY A 46 -27.85 6.38 19.01
C GLY A 46 -26.81 5.71 19.89
N LEU A 47 -26.33 4.51 19.53
CA LEU A 47 -25.33 3.76 20.28
C LEU A 47 -24.18 3.36 19.35
N LEU A 48 -22.95 3.60 19.76
CA LEU A 48 -21.78 3.07 19.04
C LEU A 48 -21.42 1.68 19.56
N ASN A 49 -21.53 0.66 18.69
CA ASN A 49 -21.27 -0.73 19.02
C ASN A 49 -20.84 -1.55 17.78
N GLY A 50 -20.79 -2.88 17.88
CA GLY A 50 -20.37 -3.75 16.77
C GLY A 50 -21.32 -3.77 15.58
N ASP A 51 -22.56 -3.31 15.74
CA ASP A 51 -23.58 -3.28 14.66
C ASP A 51 -23.35 -2.10 13.71
N ASP A 52 -22.51 -1.12 14.09
CA ASP A 52 -22.10 0.00 13.25
C ASP A 52 -20.98 -0.32 12.26
N ARG A 53 -20.40 -1.50 12.39
CA ARG A 53 -19.34 -1.93 11.48
C ARG A 53 -19.90 -2.20 10.10
N THR A 54 -19.23 -1.63 9.11
CA THR A 54 -19.63 -1.79 7.70
C THR A 54 -18.51 -2.37 6.86
N ASN A 55 -18.88 -2.87 5.69
CA ASN A 55 -17.93 -3.38 4.71
C ASN A 55 -17.17 -2.22 4.07
N ILE A 56 -15.85 -2.14 4.32
CA ILE A 56 -14.96 -1.07 3.82
C ILE A 56 -14.35 -1.42 2.46
N GLY A 57 -14.53 -2.64 1.98
CA GLY A 57 -13.98 -3.13 0.72
C GLY A 57 -13.21 -4.44 0.89
N SER A 58 -12.62 -4.88 -0.20
CA SER A 58 -11.91 -6.16 -0.29
C SER A 58 -10.40 -5.96 -0.38
N PRO A 59 -9.59 -6.81 0.24
CA PRO A 59 -8.15 -6.87 0.01
C PRO A 59 -7.79 -7.45 -1.37
N ILE A 60 -8.76 -8.07 -2.06
CA ILE A 60 -8.56 -8.69 -3.36
C ILE A 60 -8.72 -7.63 -4.45
N PRO A 61 -7.73 -7.48 -5.36
CA PRO A 61 -7.86 -6.56 -6.47
C PRO A 61 -9.03 -6.91 -7.40
N THR A 62 -9.77 -5.91 -7.81
CA THR A 62 -10.82 -6.09 -8.84
C THR A 62 -10.24 -6.20 -10.23
N PHE A 63 -9.06 -5.63 -10.47
CA PHE A 63 -8.41 -5.68 -11.76
C PHE A 63 -6.89 -5.82 -11.61
N LEU A 64 -6.33 -6.83 -12.31
CA LEU A 64 -4.90 -7.09 -12.44
C LEU A 64 -4.51 -6.89 -13.90
N TYR A 65 -3.38 -6.23 -14.15
CA TYR A 65 -2.91 -5.99 -15.50
C TYR A 65 -1.40 -6.12 -15.64
N GLY A 66 -0.98 -6.53 -16.83
CA GLY A 66 0.42 -6.60 -17.24
C GLY A 66 0.58 -6.13 -18.68
N ILE A 67 1.63 -5.37 -18.95
CA ILE A 67 1.97 -4.85 -20.28
C ILE A 67 3.43 -5.20 -20.56
N ASN A 68 3.65 -5.97 -21.61
CA ASN A 68 4.98 -6.36 -22.06
C ASN A 68 5.22 -5.75 -23.44
N LEU A 69 6.31 -5.00 -23.59
CA LEU A 69 6.72 -4.41 -24.86
C LEU A 69 8.15 -4.86 -25.17
N GLY A 70 8.39 -5.23 -26.43
CA GLY A 70 9.69 -5.62 -26.93
C GLY A 70 9.98 -4.97 -28.27
N LEU A 71 11.24 -4.59 -28.48
CA LEU A 71 11.72 -4.00 -29.75
C LEU A 71 13.13 -4.53 -30.03
N ASP A 72 13.31 -5.01 -31.26
CA ASP A 72 14.61 -5.41 -31.79
C ASP A 72 14.97 -4.54 -32.99
N PHE A 73 16.15 -3.92 -32.97
CA PHE A 73 16.61 -3.07 -34.08
C PHE A 73 18.13 -3.03 -34.19
N LYS A 74 18.65 -3.50 -35.32
CA LYS A 74 20.09 -3.43 -35.65
C LYS A 74 21.04 -3.92 -34.57
N GLY A 75 20.70 -5.04 -33.93
CA GLY A 75 21.49 -5.63 -32.85
C GLY A 75 21.14 -5.11 -31.46
N PHE A 76 20.36 -4.05 -31.35
CA PHE A 76 19.78 -3.64 -30.09
C PHE A 76 18.49 -4.43 -29.82
N ASP A 77 18.34 -4.89 -28.59
CA ASP A 77 17.10 -5.41 -28.05
C ASP A 77 16.68 -4.60 -26.84
N PHE A 78 15.42 -4.22 -26.80
CA PHE A 78 14.81 -3.51 -25.71
C PHE A 78 13.56 -4.27 -25.25
N SER A 79 13.42 -4.49 -23.96
CA SER A 79 12.19 -5.05 -23.39
C SER A 79 11.81 -4.31 -22.14
N VAL A 80 10.50 -4.18 -21.91
CA VAL A 80 9.94 -3.56 -20.73
C VAL A 80 8.67 -4.29 -20.30
N ASP A 81 8.58 -4.55 -18.99
CA ASP A 81 7.44 -5.20 -18.37
C ASP A 81 6.86 -4.27 -17.32
N PHE A 82 5.59 -3.95 -17.46
CA PHE A 82 4.79 -3.26 -16.45
C PHE A 82 3.79 -4.23 -15.83
N GLN A 83 3.53 -4.02 -14.57
CA GLN A 83 2.42 -4.70 -13.88
C GLN A 83 1.73 -3.74 -12.93
N GLY A 84 0.47 -4.03 -12.64
CA GLY A 84 -0.28 -3.28 -11.65
C GLY A 84 -1.57 -3.97 -11.26
N GLN A 85 -2.18 -3.40 -10.24
CA GLN A 85 -3.48 -3.81 -9.74
C GLN A 85 -4.26 -2.58 -9.29
N THR A 86 -5.58 -2.75 -9.16
CA THR A 86 -6.47 -1.70 -8.66
C THR A 86 -7.70 -2.28 -8.00
N GLY A 87 -8.32 -1.49 -7.12
CA GLY A 87 -9.58 -1.80 -6.47
C GLY A 87 -9.46 -2.61 -5.18
N ASN A 88 -8.25 -2.91 -4.71
CA ASN A 88 -8.05 -3.54 -3.40
C ASN A 88 -7.77 -2.51 -2.32
N LYS A 89 -8.13 -2.88 -1.08
CA LYS A 89 -7.85 -2.11 0.13
C LYS A 89 -6.82 -2.82 0.99
N ILE A 90 -5.98 -2.04 1.66
CA ILE A 90 -4.96 -2.53 2.59
C ILE A 90 -5.22 -1.93 3.96
N TYR A 91 -5.27 -2.77 4.99
CA TYR A 91 -5.28 -2.33 6.37
C TYR A 91 -3.85 -2.14 6.87
N ASN A 92 -3.48 -0.89 7.19
CA ASN A 92 -2.18 -0.55 7.76
C ASN A 92 -2.13 -0.90 9.24
N ALA A 93 -1.74 -2.14 9.56
CA ALA A 93 -1.68 -2.63 10.93
C ALA A 93 -0.42 -2.18 11.69
N LYS A 94 0.61 -1.67 11.01
CA LYS A 94 1.87 -1.25 11.69
C LYS A 94 1.64 -0.20 12.77
N GLU A 95 0.68 0.70 12.57
CA GLU A 95 0.36 1.73 13.55
C GLU A 95 -0.47 1.21 14.72
N THR A 96 -1.28 0.16 14.50
CA THR A 96 -2.21 -0.37 15.51
C THR A 96 -1.58 -1.42 16.41
N VAL A 97 -0.60 -2.18 15.91
CA VAL A 97 -0.01 -3.32 16.64
C VAL A 97 0.82 -2.89 17.85
N ARG A 98 1.50 -1.74 17.78
CA ARG A 98 2.38 -1.25 18.85
C ARG A 98 2.45 0.27 18.89
N PRO A 99 1.36 0.95 19.23
CA PRO A 99 1.26 2.41 19.14
C PRO A 99 2.21 3.17 20.09
N ASP A 100 2.74 2.51 21.11
CA ASP A 100 3.57 3.09 22.18
C ASP A 100 5.07 2.70 22.09
N LEU A 101 5.44 1.78 21.21
CA LEU A 101 6.80 1.21 21.17
C LEU A 101 7.69 1.74 20.05
N TYR A 102 7.13 2.38 19.03
CA TYR A 102 7.87 2.84 17.86
C TYR A 102 7.80 4.35 17.68
N ASN A 103 8.75 4.89 16.90
CA ASN A 103 8.66 6.26 16.42
C ASN A 103 7.42 6.43 15.55
N PHE A 104 6.79 7.58 15.70
CA PHE A 104 5.61 7.95 14.91
C PHE A 104 5.99 8.25 13.47
N GLU A 105 5.07 7.98 12.55
CA GLU A 105 5.18 8.41 11.16
C GLU A 105 5.00 9.93 11.02
N GLN A 106 5.39 10.49 9.88
CA GLN A 106 5.43 11.94 9.68
C GLN A 106 4.05 12.61 9.79
N HIS A 107 2.95 11.90 9.44
CA HIS A 107 1.59 12.47 9.51
C HIS A 107 1.20 12.91 10.93
N VAL A 108 1.76 12.27 11.98
CA VAL A 108 1.47 12.61 13.39
C VAL A 108 1.90 14.04 13.76
N PHE A 109 2.78 14.68 12.99
CA PHE A 109 3.08 16.11 13.20
C PHE A 109 1.86 17.00 12.98
N ASN A 110 0.92 16.56 12.14
CA ASN A 110 -0.33 17.25 11.81
C ASN A 110 -1.47 16.89 12.78
N ARG A 111 -1.18 16.23 13.91
CA ARG A 111 -2.18 15.80 14.88
C ARG A 111 -2.96 16.98 15.45
N TRP A 112 -4.14 16.71 15.92
CA TRP A 112 -4.97 17.66 16.65
C TRP A 112 -4.27 18.17 17.93
N LYS A 113 -4.25 19.49 18.10
CA LYS A 113 -3.62 20.23 19.23
C LYS A 113 -4.55 21.25 19.84
N GLY A 114 -5.79 21.26 19.42
CA GLY A 114 -6.85 22.20 19.77
C GLY A 114 -7.82 22.38 18.63
N GLU A 115 -8.96 22.98 18.90
CA GLU A 115 -10.04 23.19 17.91
C GLU A 115 -9.52 23.80 16.60
N GLY A 116 -9.90 23.19 15.47
CA GLY A 116 -9.52 23.62 14.12
C GLY A 116 -8.09 23.29 13.70
N SER A 117 -7.28 22.62 14.54
CA SER A 117 -5.88 22.31 14.19
C SER A 117 -5.71 21.07 13.30
N SER A 118 -6.65 20.15 13.32
CA SER A 118 -6.71 18.98 12.45
C SER A 118 -8.13 18.41 12.41
N GLU A 119 -8.53 17.94 11.23
CA GLU A 119 -9.79 17.20 10.99
C GLU A 119 -9.55 15.72 10.71
N VAL A 120 -8.29 15.31 10.52
CA VAL A 120 -7.90 13.96 10.06
C VAL A 120 -7.06 13.24 11.11
N GLU A 121 -6.06 13.92 11.69
CA GLU A 121 -5.15 13.33 12.65
C GLU A 121 -5.60 13.62 14.08
N PRO A 122 -5.99 12.61 14.88
CA PRO A 122 -6.46 12.82 16.25
C PRO A 122 -5.35 13.32 17.17
N ARG A 123 -5.72 13.68 18.41
CA ARG A 123 -4.76 13.97 19.46
C ARG A 123 -3.84 12.78 19.72
N ALA A 124 -2.61 13.05 20.16
CA ALA A 124 -1.67 11.99 20.52
C ALA A 124 -2.13 11.26 21.78
N THR A 125 -2.23 9.93 21.68
CA THR A 125 -2.50 9.02 22.79
C THR A 125 -1.53 7.83 22.74
N ALA A 126 -1.28 7.21 23.86
CA ALA A 126 -0.45 6.00 23.92
C ALA A 126 -1.33 4.75 23.70
N GLY A 127 -1.95 4.63 22.52
CA GLY A 127 -2.92 3.57 22.20
C GLY A 127 -4.36 3.91 22.62
N GLY A 128 -5.20 2.91 22.71
CA GLY A 128 -6.59 3.05 23.16
C GLY A 128 -7.55 3.46 22.03
N TYR A 129 -8.45 4.39 22.32
CA TYR A 129 -9.60 4.75 21.50
C TYR A 129 -9.26 5.05 20.02
N ASN A 130 -8.26 5.89 19.78
CA ASN A 130 -7.87 6.30 18.43
C ASN A 130 -7.16 5.20 17.60
N PHE A 131 -6.87 4.07 18.21
CA PHE A 131 -6.19 2.93 17.58
C PHE A 131 -7.13 1.73 17.35
N GLN A 132 -8.44 1.92 17.53
CA GLN A 132 -9.41 0.90 17.19
C GLN A 132 -9.43 0.65 15.68
N PRO A 133 -9.63 -0.62 15.25
CA PRO A 133 -9.73 -0.98 13.85
C PRO A 133 -10.83 -0.17 13.15
N SER A 134 -10.44 0.68 12.21
CA SER A 134 -11.36 1.62 11.57
C SER A 134 -10.89 2.03 10.18
N THR A 135 -11.73 2.78 9.48
CA THR A 135 -11.40 3.32 8.15
C THR A 135 -10.17 4.21 8.13
N ARG A 136 -9.75 4.75 9.29
CA ARG A 136 -8.50 5.51 9.42
C ARG A 136 -7.27 4.75 8.91
N PHE A 137 -7.23 3.44 9.13
CA PHE A 137 -6.08 2.60 8.78
C PHE A 137 -6.23 1.93 7.42
N ILE A 138 -7.30 2.23 6.68
CA ILE A 138 -7.53 1.68 5.36
C ILE A 138 -6.89 2.58 4.30
N GLN A 139 -6.08 1.97 3.46
CA GLN A 139 -5.40 2.63 2.35
C GLN A 139 -5.74 1.97 1.02
N ASP A 140 -5.58 2.71 -0.06
CA ASP A 140 -5.69 2.17 -1.41
C ASP A 140 -4.47 1.30 -1.72
N GLY A 141 -4.71 0.05 -2.13
CA GLY A 141 -3.66 -0.90 -2.50
C GLY A 141 -3.33 -0.91 -3.99
N SER A 142 -3.88 0.03 -4.74
CA SER A 142 -3.61 0.15 -6.17
C SER A 142 -2.17 0.57 -6.42
N PHE A 143 -1.57 -0.02 -7.46
CA PHE A 143 -0.25 0.39 -7.89
C PHE A 143 -0.01 0.14 -9.39
N PHE A 144 0.97 0.84 -9.94
CA PHE A 144 1.57 0.60 -11.24
C PHE A 144 3.09 0.53 -11.08
N ARG A 145 3.70 -0.55 -11.57
CA ARG A 145 5.14 -0.80 -11.42
C ARG A 145 5.82 -1.07 -12.75
N LEU A 146 6.96 -0.45 -12.96
CA LEU A 146 7.95 -0.90 -13.94
C LEU A 146 8.74 -2.04 -13.33
N ARG A 147 8.31 -3.28 -13.69
CA ARG A 147 8.85 -4.51 -13.10
C ARG A 147 10.22 -4.87 -13.65
N ASN A 148 10.35 -4.86 -14.98
CA ASN A 148 11.62 -5.11 -15.64
C ASN A 148 11.81 -4.12 -16.78
N VAL A 149 13.06 -3.72 -17.00
CA VAL A 149 13.51 -3.07 -18.22
C VAL A 149 14.86 -3.65 -18.58
N THR A 150 15.04 -4.03 -19.84
CA THR A 150 16.30 -4.56 -20.36
C THR A 150 16.65 -3.84 -21.64
N LEU A 151 17.90 -3.43 -21.75
CA LEU A 151 18.49 -2.96 -23.01
C LEU A 151 19.73 -3.80 -23.29
N GLY A 152 19.72 -4.52 -24.39
CA GLY A 152 20.81 -5.35 -24.85
C GLY A 152 21.38 -4.85 -26.18
N TYR A 153 22.62 -5.22 -26.44
CA TYR A 153 23.26 -5.06 -27.73
C TYR A 153 24.04 -6.31 -28.09
N THR A 154 23.68 -6.92 -29.20
CA THR A 154 24.37 -8.08 -29.78
C THR A 154 25.35 -7.60 -30.84
N LEU A 155 26.60 -7.97 -30.71
CA LEU A 155 27.65 -7.62 -31.67
C LEU A 155 27.33 -8.23 -33.04
N PRO A 156 27.58 -7.51 -34.15
CA PRO A 156 27.50 -8.06 -35.49
C PRO A 156 28.45 -9.25 -35.69
N THR A 157 28.03 -10.24 -36.48
CA THR A 157 28.79 -11.49 -36.71
C THR A 157 30.24 -11.24 -37.12
N GLY A 158 30.50 -10.26 -38.01
CA GLY A 158 31.87 -9.93 -38.44
C GLY A 158 32.77 -9.39 -37.31
N MET A 159 32.20 -8.93 -36.16
CA MET A 159 32.99 -8.56 -35.00
C MET A 159 33.13 -9.73 -34.04
N SER A 160 32.10 -10.54 -33.84
CA SER A 160 32.15 -11.73 -32.98
C SER A 160 33.10 -12.79 -33.55
N ASP A 161 33.14 -12.98 -34.87
CA ASP A 161 34.08 -13.89 -35.57
C ASP A 161 35.56 -13.53 -35.31
N ARG A 162 35.89 -12.23 -35.26
CA ARG A 162 37.25 -11.77 -34.95
C ARG A 162 37.76 -12.17 -33.58
N ILE A 163 36.84 -12.33 -32.62
CA ILE A 163 37.13 -12.76 -31.25
C ILE A 163 36.83 -14.25 -31.05
N LYS A 164 36.60 -15.02 -32.15
CA LYS A 164 36.30 -16.44 -32.17
C LYS A 164 35.08 -16.81 -31.34
N MET A 165 34.04 -15.97 -31.40
CA MET A 165 32.75 -16.20 -30.73
C MET A 165 31.63 -16.23 -31.79
N THR A 166 30.70 -17.15 -31.58
CA THR A 166 29.47 -17.23 -32.41
C THR A 166 28.54 -16.05 -32.14
N SER A 167 28.48 -15.62 -30.90
CA SER A 167 27.66 -14.46 -30.49
C SER A 167 28.22 -13.83 -29.20
N ALA A 168 28.13 -12.49 -29.13
CA ALA A 168 28.43 -11.75 -27.91
C ALA A 168 27.36 -10.67 -27.70
N ARG A 169 26.65 -10.71 -26.58
CA ARG A 169 25.61 -9.74 -26.22
C ARG A 169 25.91 -9.14 -24.86
N LEU A 170 26.01 -7.81 -24.81
CA LEU A 170 26.08 -7.01 -23.59
C LEU A 170 24.67 -6.48 -23.28
N TYR A 171 24.27 -6.51 -22.00
CA TYR A 171 22.97 -5.94 -21.60
C TYR A 171 23.03 -5.27 -20.25
N VAL A 172 22.12 -4.32 -20.06
CA VAL A 172 21.79 -3.74 -18.76
C VAL A 172 20.35 -4.07 -18.44
N ARG A 173 20.06 -4.33 -17.17
CA ARG A 173 18.72 -4.67 -16.70
C ARG A 173 18.42 -3.96 -15.39
N GLY A 174 17.21 -3.41 -15.31
CA GLY A 174 16.61 -2.94 -14.07
C GLY A 174 15.41 -3.81 -13.70
N THR A 175 15.30 -4.16 -12.44
CA THR A 175 14.14 -4.90 -11.89
C THR A 175 13.54 -4.07 -10.76
N ASN A 176 12.20 -3.98 -10.70
CA ASN A 176 11.45 -3.16 -9.76
C ASN A 176 11.93 -1.70 -9.74
N VAL A 177 12.06 -1.09 -10.92
CA VAL A 177 12.73 0.21 -11.11
C VAL A 177 11.99 1.32 -10.39
N PHE A 178 10.66 1.35 -10.51
CA PHE A 178 9.80 2.25 -9.75
C PHE A 178 8.40 1.67 -9.57
N THR A 179 7.71 2.17 -8.53
CA THR A 179 6.30 1.87 -8.27
C THR A 179 5.57 3.18 -8.01
N LEU A 180 4.45 3.37 -8.70
CA LEU A 180 3.51 4.47 -8.47
C LEU A 180 2.36 3.90 -7.63
N THR A 181 2.11 4.48 -6.47
CA THR A 181 1.07 4.06 -5.53
C THR A 181 0.80 5.18 -4.52
N ASP A 182 -0.41 5.26 -4.03
CA ASP A 182 -0.79 6.13 -2.91
C ASP A 182 -0.65 5.43 -1.56
N PHE A 183 -0.29 4.13 -1.57
CA PHE A 183 -0.03 3.38 -0.35
C PHE A 183 1.22 3.91 0.37
N THR A 184 1.09 4.26 1.64
CA THR A 184 2.18 4.86 2.44
C THR A 184 3.13 3.83 3.07
N GLY A 185 2.79 2.53 3.01
CA GLY A 185 3.65 1.43 3.46
C GLY A 185 4.82 1.16 2.51
N TYR A 186 5.64 0.18 2.86
CA TYR A 186 6.83 -0.18 2.08
C TYR A 186 6.53 -0.84 0.74
N SER A 187 5.43 -1.59 0.64
CA SER A 187 5.00 -2.24 -0.60
C SER A 187 3.49 -2.42 -0.61
N PRO A 188 2.79 -2.05 -1.69
CA PRO A 188 1.36 -2.32 -1.84
C PRO A 188 1.06 -3.80 -2.14
N GLU A 189 2.08 -4.62 -2.39
CA GLU A 189 1.95 -6.08 -2.54
C GLU A 189 2.03 -6.74 -1.16
N VAL A 190 0.99 -6.56 -0.37
CA VAL A 190 0.88 -7.19 0.94
C VAL A 190 0.44 -8.63 0.74
N ALA A 191 1.43 -9.54 0.77
CA ALA A 191 1.18 -10.97 0.72
C ALA A 191 1.16 -11.56 2.13
N SER A 192 0.12 -12.29 2.47
CA SER A 192 0.06 -13.10 3.68
C SER A 192 0.17 -14.58 3.32
N ASN A 193 0.80 -15.36 4.20
CA ASN A 193 0.78 -16.84 4.13
C ASN A 193 -0.55 -17.43 4.62
N SER A 194 -1.44 -16.58 5.10
CA SER A 194 -2.78 -16.91 5.57
C SER A 194 -3.83 -16.21 4.72
N SER A 195 -4.81 -16.95 4.22
CA SER A 195 -5.94 -16.37 3.49
C SER A 195 -6.83 -15.45 4.34
N ILE A 196 -6.73 -15.56 5.67
CA ILE A 196 -7.52 -14.75 6.63
C ILE A 196 -6.85 -13.40 6.87
N GLU A 197 -5.52 -13.29 6.67
CA GLU A 197 -4.74 -12.07 6.90
C GLU A 197 -4.36 -11.35 5.60
N ASN A 198 -4.99 -11.70 4.49
CA ASN A 198 -4.72 -11.06 3.22
C ASN A 198 -5.10 -9.57 3.29
N GLY A 199 -4.22 -8.69 2.79
CA GLY A 199 -4.43 -7.25 2.81
C GLY A 199 -4.14 -6.56 4.15
N ILE A 200 -3.58 -7.27 5.15
CA ILE A 200 -3.14 -6.67 6.42
C ILE A 200 -1.63 -6.42 6.36
N ASP A 201 -1.21 -5.16 6.34
CA ASP A 201 0.22 -4.79 6.38
C ASP A 201 0.74 -4.72 7.83
N ASN A 202 1.41 -5.78 8.25
CA ASN A 202 2.15 -5.86 9.51
C ASN A 202 3.63 -5.46 9.36
N SER A 203 3.97 -4.51 8.48
CA SER A 203 5.33 -4.11 8.12
C SER A 203 5.97 -5.05 7.10
N THR A 204 5.31 -5.24 5.97
CA THR A 204 5.82 -5.98 4.82
C THR A 204 7.19 -5.43 4.37
N TYR A 205 8.14 -6.32 4.13
CA TYR A 205 9.49 -5.92 3.72
C TYR A 205 9.46 -5.20 2.35
N PRO A 206 10.21 -4.09 2.18
CA PRO A 206 10.22 -3.35 0.93
C PRO A 206 10.78 -4.17 -0.23
N VAL A 207 10.15 -4.03 -1.40
CA VAL A 207 10.64 -4.62 -2.64
C VAL A 207 11.86 -3.87 -3.14
N SER A 208 13.00 -4.55 -3.27
CA SER A 208 14.25 -3.95 -3.68
C SER A 208 14.29 -3.69 -5.19
N SER A 209 14.82 -2.54 -5.59
CA SER A 209 15.24 -2.28 -6.96
C SER A 209 16.61 -2.90 -7.22
N ILE A 210 16.75 -3.65 -8.32
CA ILE A 210 18.00 -4.33 -8.68
C ILE A 210 18.43 -3.85 -10.06
N TYR A 211 19.68 -3.44 -10.16
CA TYR A 211 20.31 -3.07 -11.44
C TYR A 211 21.48 -4.01 -11.72
N SER A 212 21.53 -4.54 -12.91
CA SER A 212 22.56 -5.48 -13.31
C SER A 212 23.10 -5.18 -14.71
N VAL A 213 24.37 -5.53 -14.92
CA VAL A 213 25.01 -5.57 -16.22
C VAL A 213 25.40 -7.01 -16.46
N GLY A 214 25.14 -7.53 -17.64
CA GLY A 214 25.45 -8.89 -18.00
C GLY A 214 26.05 -9.01 -19.39
N LEU A 215 26.80 -10.09 -19.58
CA LEU A 215 27.46 -10.45 -20.83
C LEU A 215 27.12 -11.90 -21.17
N ASN A 216 26.52 -12.12 -22.33
CA ASN A 216 26.24 -13.45 -22.88
C ASN A 216 27.23 -13.73 -24.00
N LEU A 217 28.01 -14.80 -23.87
CA LEU A 217 28.99 -15.22 -24.86
C LEU A 217 28.67 -16.64 -25.32
N THR A 218 28.68 -16.86 -26.66
CA THR A 218 28.52 -18.18 -27.28
C THR A 218 29.75 -18.44 -28.14
N PHE A 219 30.40 -19.57 -27.92
CA PHE A 219 31.61 -20.00 -28.62
C PHE A 219 31.27 -20.99 -29.72
#